data_7c0aaa14b87c3a85d29750ed61811df0
#
_entry.id   7c0aaa14b87c3a85d29750ed61811df0
#
_cell.length_a   1.000
_cell.length_b   1.000
_cell.length_c   1.000
_cell.angle_alpha   90.00
_cell.angle_beta   90.00
_cell.angle_gamma   90.00
#
_symmetry.space_group_name_H-M   'P 1'
#
loop_
_entity.id
_entity.type
_entity.pdbx_description
1 polymer ?
#
loop_
_entity_poly.entity_id
_entity_poly.type
_entity_poly.pdbx_seq_one_letter_code
_entity_poly.pdbx_strand_id
1 'polypeptide(L)'
;MKAIDFACRFLTRVQKDDLSPAARLVLVAVGAGLEDKHDISRETRMSPSVCALQLRLLEQKGEVRCLSHLSERYVLAPAGKARLRSLFDFNLSPHGPEKVSQR
;
A
#
# COMPACT_ATOMS: atom_id res chain seq x y z
N MET A 1 -9.91 7.65 25.49
CA MET A 1 -10.56 7.12 24.87
C MET A 1 -10.34 5.74 24.42
N LYS A 2 -11.11 4.93 24.88
CA LYS A 2 -10.91 3.53 24.76
C LYS A 2 -11.14 2.98 23.38
N ALA A 3 -12.11 3.55 22.69
CA ALA A 3 -12.43 3.05 21.36
C ALA A 3 -11.27 3.26 20.40
N ILE A 4 -10.62 4.42 20.48
CA ILE A 4 -9.50 4.69 19.61
C ILE A 4 -8.33 3.79 19.96
N ASP A 5 -8.07 3.61 21.24
CA ASP A 5 -7.00 2.72 21.66
C ASP A 5 -7.23 1.29 21.19
N PHE A 6 -8.47 0.84 21.30
CA PHE A 6 -8.79 -0.50 20.85
C PHE A 6 -8.58 -0.65 19.36
N ALA A 7 -9.04 0.33 18.59
CA ALA A 7 -8.90 0.29 17.15
C ALA A 7 -7.42 0.28 16.74
N CYS A 8 -6.62 1.11 17.40
CA CYS A 8 -5.20 1.15 17.10
C CYS A 8 -4.54 -0.18 17.39
N ARG A 9 -4.86 -0.78 18.52
CA ARG A 9 -4.26 -2.07 18.85
C ARG A 9 -4.72 -3.16 17.92
N PHE A 10 -5.99 -3.13 17.55
CA PHE A 10 -6.52 -4.12 16.65
C PHE A 10 -5.82 -4.04 15.29
N LEU A 11 -5.70 -2.83 14.76
CA LEU A 11 -5.05 -2.62 13.49
C LEU A 11 -3.59 -3.05 13.54
N THR A 12 -2.90 -2.72 14.62
CA THR A 12 -1.52 -3.10 14.76
C THR A 12 -1.37 -4.61 14.79
N ARG A 13 -2.29 -5.26 15.47
CA ARG A 13 -2.23 -6.70 15.57
C ARG A 13 -2.50 -7.38 14.25
N VAL A 14 -3.49 -6.89 13.53
CA VAL A 14 -3.88 -7.47 12.26
C VAL A 14 -2.86 -7.17 11.18
N GLN A 15 -2.31 -5.96 11.22
CA GLN A 15 -1.40 -5.55 10.19
C GLN A 15 -0.01 -5.46 10.72
N LYS A 16 0.65 -6.55 10.73
CA LYS A 16 2.00 -6.59 11.23
C LYS A 16 2.96 -5.80 10.39
N ASP A 17 2.50 -5.37 9.24
CA ASP A 17 3.36 -4.68 8.31
C ASP A 17 3.50 -3.20 8.61
N ASP A 18 2.78 -2.67 9.60
CA ASP A 18 2.90 -1.27 9.93
C ASP A 18 2.37 -0.29 8.92
N LEU A 19 1.73 -0.73 7.88
CA LEU A 19 1.22 0.20 6.88
C LEU A 19 -0.15 0.72 7.26
N SER A 20 -0.32 2.03 7.15
CA SER A 20 -1.62 2.63 7.32
C SER A 20 -2.50 2.27 6.12
N PRO A 21 -3.82 2.40 6.23
CA PRO A 21 -4.68 2.20 5.08
C PRO A 21 -4.32 3.09 3.89
N ALA A 22 -3.94 4.33 4.17
CA ALA A 22 -3.56 5.24 3.10
C ALA A 22 -2.30 4.75 2.39
N ALA A 23 -1.31 4.30 3.15
CA ALA A 23 -0.09 3.79 2.54
C ALA A 23 -0.36 2.56 1.70
N ARG A 24 -1.28 1.71 2.15
CA ARG A 24 -1.62 0.53 1.36
C ARG A 24 -2.28 0.88 0.05
N LEU A 25 -3.17 1.88 0.06
CA LEU A 25 -3.79 2.32 -1.18
C LEU A 25 -2.76 2.82 -2.16
N VAL A 26 -1.79 3.59 -1.68
CA VAL A 26 -0.74 4.09 -2.55
C VAL A 26 0.10 2.95 -3.09
N LEU A 27 0.41 1.99 -2.23
CA LEU A 27 1.21 0.84 -2.66
C LEU A 27 0.48 0.06 -3.75
N VAL A 28 -0.83 -0.14 -3.59
CA VAL A 28 -1.64 -0.82 -4.59
C VAL A 28 -1.64 -0.05 -5.90
N ALA A 29 -1.77 1.28 -5.83
CA ALA A 29 -1.78 2.10 -7.03
C ALA A 29 -0.47 2.00 -7.79
N VAL A 30 0.65 2.06 -7.06
CA VAL A 30 1.95 1.92 -7.70
C VAL A 30 2.09 0.51 -8.29
N GLY A 31 1.59 -0.48 -7.57
CA GLY A 31 1.63 -1.85 -8.05
C GLY A 31 0.78 -2.07 -9.28
N ALA A 32 -0.24 -1.26 -9.47
CA ALA A 32 -1.08 -1.33 -10.65
C ALA A 32 -0.45 -0.65 -11.86
N GLY A 33 0.71 -0.04 -11.68
CA GLY A 33 1.43 0.56 -12.79
C GLY A 33 1.41 2.07 -12.81
N LEU A 34 0.79 2.71 -11.84
CA LEU A 34 0.78 4.15 -11.80
C LEU A 34 2.12 4.63 -11.25
N GLU A 35 2.81 5.44 -12.02
CA GLU A 35 4.14 5.92 -11.64
C GLU A 35 4.13 7.38 -11.24
N ASP A 36 3.28 8.17 -11.87
CA ASP A 36 3.25 9.60 -11.66
C ASP A 36 2.51 9.93 -10.37
N LYS A 37 3.12 10.77 -9.55
CA LYS A 37 2.51 11.14 -8.27
C LYS A 37 1.11 11.71 -8.43
N HIS A 38 0.90 12.50 -9.48
CA HIS A 38 -0.42 13.10 -9.69
C HIS A 38 -1.47 12.05 -10.04
N ASP A 39 -1.08 11.07 -10.84
CA ASP A 39 -2.00 9.98 -11.18
C ASP A 39 -2.32 9.15 -9.95
N ILE A 40 -1.32 8.87 -9.13
CA ILE A 40 -1.53 8.12 -7.90
C ILE A 40 -2.47 8.87 -6.97
N SER A 41 -2.25 10.17 -6.83
CA SER A 41 -3.09 11.01 -5.99
C SER A 41 -4.54 10.98 -6.46
N ARG A 42 -4.72 11.10 -7.76
CA ARG A 42 -6.07 11.13 -8.34
C ARG A 42 -6.78 9.79 -8.15
N GLU A 43 -6.08 8.69 -8.43
CA GLU A 43 -6.70 7.38 -8.36
C GLU A 43 -7.01 6.97 -6.92
N THR A 44 -6.17 7.37 -5.99
CA THR A 44 -6.41 7.03 -4.58
C THR A 44 -7.33 8.03 -3.91
N ARG A 45 -7.67 9.11 -4.61
CA ARG A 45 -8.53 10.16 -4.07
C ARG A 45 -7.95 10.81 -2.82
N MET A 46 -6.64 10.94 -2.80
CA MET A 46 -5.93 11.62 -1.74
C MET A 46 -5.51 12.99 -2.21
N SER A 47 -5.35 13.92 -1.27
CA SER A 47 -4.76 15.18 -1.63
C SER A 47 -3.31 14.96 -2.03
N PRO A 48 -2.75 15.84 -2.86
CA PRO A 48 -1.36 15.67 -3.26
C PRO A 48 -0.39 15.62 -2.09
N SER A 49 -0.63 16.38 -1.05
CA SER A 49 0.28 16.40 0.09
C SER A 49 0.21 15.08 0.87
N VAL A 50 -0.98 14.53 1.03
CA VAL A 50 -1.12 13.26 1.72
C VAL A 50 -0.47 12.15 0.90
N CYS A 51 -0.70 12.16 -0.41
CA CYS A 51 -0.11 11.18 -1.29
C CYS A 51 1.42 11.26 -1.24
N ALA A 52 1.97 12.47 -1.27
CA ALA A 52 3.41 12.65 -1.22
C ALA A 52 3.98 12.10 0.09
N LEU A 53 3.27 12.32 1.18
CA LEU A 53 3.71 11.79 2.47
C LEU A 53 3.76 10.27 2.45
N GLN A 54 2.71 9.64 1.93
CA GLN A 54 2.68 8.18 1.88
C GLN A 54 3.79 7.63 0.99
N LEU A 55 4.03 8.27 -0.15
CA LEU A 55 5.11 7.83 -1.04
C LEU A 55 6.46 7.94 -0.35
N ARG A 56 6.67 9.02 0.39
CA ARG A 56 7.92 9.20 1.11
C ARG A 56 8.11 8.13 2.17
N LEU A 57 7.05 7.83 2.91
CA LEU A 57 7.12 6.79 3.92
C LEU A 57 7.41 5.42 3.32
N LEU A 58 6.76 5.11 2.21
CA LEU A 58 7.01 3.84 1.53
C LEU A 58 8.43 3.78 0.97
N GLU A 59 8.93 4.90 0.51
CA GLU A 59 10.30 4.96 0.03
C GLU A 59 11.27 4.72 1.16
N GLN A 60 11.01 5.31 2.32
CA GLN A 60 11.87 5.11 3.48
C GLN A 60 11.88 3.67 3.95
N LYS A 61 10.76 2.98 3.76
CA LYS A 61 10.69 1.56 4.10
C LYS A 61 11.27 0.67 3.02
N GLY A 62 11.68 1.26 1.92
CA GLY A 62 12.27 0.50 0.83
C GLY A 62 11.26 -0.23 -0.02
N GLU A 63 10.00 0.13 0.06
CA GLU A 63 8.95 -0.57 -0.67
C GLU A 63 8.63 0.05 -2.02
N VAL A 64 8.92 1.33 -2.19
CA VAL A 64 8.85 1.95 -3.50
C VAL A 64 10.17 2.66 -3.76
N ARG A 65 10.46 2.88 -5.02
CA ARG A 65 11.65 3.61 -5.43
C ARG A 65 11.22 4.79 -6.28
N CYS A 66 11.88 5.91 -6.06
CA CYS A 66 11.64 7.09 -6.87
C CYS A 66 12.56 7.02 -8.08
N LEU A 67 11.98 6.92 -9.25
CA LEU A 67 12.76 6.85 -10.47
C LEU A 67 13.37 8.19 -10.82
N SER A 68 12.64 9.25 -10.52
CA SER A 68 13.10 10.57 -10.84
C SER A 68 12.50 11.55 -9.87
N HIS A 69 13.34 12.21 -9.09
CA HIS A 69 12.84 13.20 -8.14
C HIS A 69 12.30 14.44 -8.86
N LEU A 70 12.80 14.69 -10.05
CA LEU A 70 12.32 15.84 -10.80
C LEU A 70 10.91 15.63 -11.31
N SER A 71 10.61 14.45 -11.79
CA SER A 71 9.29 14.16 -12.33
C SER A 71 8.41 13.42 -11.33
N GLU A 72 8.95 13.07 -10.17
CA GLU A 72 8.20 12.41 -9.10
C GLU A 72 7.52 11.15 -9.58
N ARG A 73 8.30 10.25 -10.14
CA ARG A 73 7.82 8.98 -10.64
C ARG A 73 8.30 7.85 -9.75
N TYR A 74 7.43 6.91 -9.49
CA TYR A 74 7.67 5.85 -8.52
C TYR A 74 7.34 4.49 -9.08
N VAL A 75 8.09 3.48 -8.63
CA VAL A 75 7.81 2.08 -8.96
C VAL A 75 7.99 1.26 -7.70
N LEU A 76 7.44 0.05 -7.72
CA LEU A 76 7.63 -0.86 -6.58
C LEU A 76 9.06 -1.36 -6.54
N ALA A 77 9.62 -1.37 -5.35
CA ALA A 77 10.85 -2.09 -5.09
C ALA A 77 10.48 -3.55 -4.83
N PRO A 78 11.48 -4.45 -4.79
CA PRO A 78 11.16 -5.86 -4.50
C PRO A 78 10.42 -6.06 -3.18
N ALA A 79 10.78 -5.29 -2.15
CA ALA A 79 10.08 -5.37 -0.89
C ALA A 79 8.62 -4.95 -1.02
N GLY A 80 8.34 -3.96 -1.86
CA GLY A 80 6.98 -3.53 -2.10
C GLY A 80 6.18 -4.58 -2.82
N LYS A 81 6.80 -5.27 -3.77
CA LYS A 81 6.12 -6.34 -4.48
C LYS A 81 5.78 -7.48 -3.54
N ALA A 82 6.69 -7.82 -2.65
CA ALA A 82 6.45 -8.88 -1.68
C ALA A 82 5.33 -8.50 -0.73
N ARG A 83 5.33 -7.26 -0.28
CA ARG A 83 4.29 -6.76 0.60
C ARG A 83 2.92 -6.82 -0.07
N LEU A 84 2.87 -6.36 -1.30
CA LEU A 84 1.62 -6.33 -2.04
C LEU A 84 1.08 -7.73 -2.25
N ARG A 85 1.95 -8.67 -2.59
CA ARG A 85 1.56 -10.04 -2.76
C ARG A 85 0.99 -10.60 -1.46
N SER A 86 1.62 -10.29 -0.35
CA SER A 86 1.17 -10.73 0.95
C SER A 86 -0.21 -10.18 1.29
N LEU A 87 -0.46 -8.92 0.95
CA LEU A 87 -1.75 -8.31 1.20
C LEU A 87 -2.85 -8.99 0.40
N PHE A 88 -2.57 -9.30 -0.84
CA PHE A 88 -3.55 -9.98 -1.68
C PHE A 88 -3.77 -11.40 -1.22
N ASP A 89 -2.72 -12.11 -0.87
CA ASP A 89 -2.85 -13.47 -0.38
C ASP A 89 -3.69 -13.49 0.89
N PHE A 90 -3.46 -12.54 1.78
CA PHE A 90 -4.21 -12.47 3.00
C PHE A 90 -5.70 -12.27 2.71
N ASN A 91 -6.01 -11.39 1.77
CA ASN A 91 -7.39 -11.09 1.44
C ASN A 91 -8.09 -12.21 0.72
N LEU A 92 -7.36 -12.96 -0.08
CA LEU A 92 -7.96 -14.02 -0.89
C LEU A 92 -7.99 -15.36 -0.19
N SER A 93 -7.09 -15.54 0.74
CA SER A 93 -6.92 -16.82 1.41
C SER A 93 -8.20 -17.41 1.97
N PRO A 94 -9.03 -16.65 2.65
CA PRO A 94 -10.23 -17.23 3.23
C PRO A 94 -11.17 -17.80 2.20
N HIS A 95 -11.05 -17.35 0.99
CA HIS A 95 -11.95 -17.78 -0.01
C HIS A 95 -11.31 -18.74 -0.92
N GLY A 96 -10.12 -18.93 -0.61
CA GLY A 96 -9.34 -19.63 -1.50
C GLY A 96 -9.90 -20.83 -1.99
N PRO A 97 -10.12 -21.11 -1.66
CA PRO A 97 -10.29 -22.02 -2.41
C PRO A 97 -11.14 -21.86 -3.41
N GLU A 98 -11.42 -21.41 -3.16
CA GLU A 98 -11.91 -21.30 -3.89
C GLU A 98 -11.68 -21.26 -4.98
N LYS A 99 -11.51 -21.47 -4.63
CA LYS A 99 -11.19 -21.34 -5.57
C LYS A 99 -10.89 -21.87 -6.37
N VAL A 100 -11.21 -22.25 -5.85
CA VAL A 100 -10.90 -22.55 -6.56
C VAL A 100 -10.72 -23.03 -7.31
N SER A 101 -11.02 -23.24 -7.11
CA SER A 101 -10.91 -23.46 -7.81
C SER A 101 -10.72 -23.77 -8.64
N GLN A 102 -10.98 -23.76 -8.59
CA GLN A 102 -10.88 -23.72 -9.33
C GLN A 102 -10.56 -24.17 -10.07
N ARG A 103 -10.68 -24.45 -9.96
CA ARG A 103 -10.56 -24.72 -10.63
C ARG A 103 -10.22 -25.09 -11.17
#